data_471be5213fb6f7784bb2de5c6cd7af1c
#
_entry.id   471be5213fb6f7784bb2de5c6cd7af1c
#
_cell.length_a   1.000
_cell.length_b   1.000
_cell.length_c   1.000
_cell.angle_alpha   90.00
_cell.angle_beta   90.00
_cell.angle_gamma   90.00
#
_symmetry.space_group_name_H-M   'P 1'
#
loop_
_entity.id
_entity.type
_entity.pdbx_description
1 polymer ?
#
loop_
_entity_poly.entity_id
_entity_poly.type
_entity_poly.pdbx_seq_one_letter_code
_entity_poly.pdbx_strand_id
1 'polypeptide(L)'
;MDTPPIATPIAMPIVVISAVGRDKPGIIAALARALLDLGGNLDDISMTRLHGAFAAMVAARLPSGTTEDDARAALAPVALEMGLTVTVQSVPDAHADAPPDTLLTVYGADHPGIVHAIAAVLAAAGANITDMDTRLTGSPASPVYVMLLEVAAGGAEMAESLAELGRSLGVDIRARALDAEAL
;
A
#
# COMPACT_ATOMS: atom_id res chain seq x y z
N MET A 1 -15.26 46.61 18.82
CA MET A 1 -15.50 45.86 17.56
C MET A 1 -14.89 44.48 17.78
N ASP A 2 -15.73 43.54 18.20
CA ASP A 2 -15.29 42.13 18.35
C ASP A 2 -15.21 41.49 16.97
N THR A 3 -13.99 41.06 16.58
CA THR A 3 -13.79 40.23 15.40
C THR A 3 -14.39 38.87 15.66
N PRO A 4 -15.33 38.35 14.85
CA PRO A 4 -15.86 37.05 15.05
C PRO A 4 -14.73 36.00 14.94
N PRO A 5 -14.76 34.95 15.75
CA PRO A 5 -13.75 33.88 15.66
C PRO A 5 -13.75 33.31 14.25
N ILE A 6 -12.57 33.19 13.64
CA ILE A 6 -12.37 32.52 12.37
C ILE A 6 -12.80 31.08 12.60
N ALA A 7 -13.88 30.65 11.93
CA ALA A 7 -14.34 29.29 11.99
C ALA A 7 -13.19 28.39 11.53
N THR A 8 -12.72 27.51 12.44
CA THR A 8 -11.77 26.47 12.09
C THR A 8 -12.36 25.67 10.93
N PRO A 9 -11.63 25.44 9.83
CA PRO A 9 -12.13 24.59 8.76
C PRO A 9 -12.54 23.24 9.35
N ILE A 10 -13.79 22.86 9.17
CA ILE A 10 -14.26 21.55 9.59
C ILE A 10 -13.51 20.56 8.71
N ALA A 11 -12.54 19.86 9.28
CA ALA A 11 -11.77 18.85 8.57
C ALA A 11 -12.73 17.82 8.01
N MET A 12 -12.65 17.55 6.71
CA MET A 12 -13.41 16.48 6.08
C MET A 12 -12.73 15.15 6.50
N PRO A 13 -13.48 14.22 7.12
CA PRO A 13 -12.87 12.97 7.58
C PRO A 13 -12.33 12.17 6.38
N ILE A 14 -11.12 11.66 6.54
CA ILE A 14 -10.53 10.71 5.61
C ILE A 14 -10.83 9.30 6.10
N VAL A 15 -11.30 8.46 5.20
CA VAL A 15 -11.48 7.03 5.46
C VAL A 15 -10.60 6.23 4.52
N VAL A 16 -10.03 5.15 5.04
CA VAL A 16 -9.39 4.11 4.24
C VAL A 16 -10.35 2.93 4.12
N ILE A 17 -10.63 2.57 2.88
CA ILE A 17 -11.50 1.48 2.50
C ILE A 17 -10.63 0.37 1.95
N SER A 18 -10.67 -0.82 2.55
CA SER A 18 -10.04 -2.01 1.99
C SER A 18 -11.11 -2.91 1.38
N ALA A 19 -10.91 -3.32 0.13
CA ALA A 19 -11.82 -4.17 -0.59
C ALA A 19 -11.08 -5.39 -1.14
N VAL A 20 -11.49 -6.60 -0.76
CA VAL A 20 -10.83 -7.86 -1.16
C VAL A 20 -11.89 -8.85 -1.65
N GLY A 21 -11.61 -9.53 -2.76
CA GLY A 21 -12.49 -10.56 -3.29
C GLY A 21 -11.96 -11.18 -4.58
N ARG A 22 -12.85 -11.81 -5.34
CA ARG A 22 -12.51 -12.33 -6.67
C ARG A 22 -12.48 -11.20 -7.69
N ASP A 23 -11.45 -11.16 -8.53
CA ASP A 23 -11.35 -10.15 -9.59
C ASP A 23 -12.52 -10.24 -10.58
N LYS A 24 -13.16 -9.11 -10.82
CA LYS A 24 -14.27 -8.93 -11.78
C LYS A 24 -14.19 -7.54 -12.41
N PRO A 25 -14.59 -7.40 -13.69
CA PRO A 25 -14.77 -6.08 -14.28
C PRO A 25 -15.81 -5.26 -13.52
N GLY A 26 -15.52 -3.96 -13.34
CA GLY A 26 -16.46 -3.01 -12.76
C GLY A 26 -16.33 -2.78 -11.25
N ILE A 27 -15.48 -3.52 -10.53
CA ILE A 27 -15.29 -3.33 -9.06
C ILE A 27 -14.95 -1.88 -8.73
N ILE A 28 -13.91 -1.32 -9.35
CA ILE A 28 -13.50 0.07 -9.07
C ILE A 28 -14.59 1.06 -9.41
N ALA A 29 -15.30 0.87 -10.54
CA ALA A 29 -16.39 1.75 -10.93
C ALA A 29 -17.54 1.72 -9.91
N ALA A 30 -17.89 0.55 -9.37
CA ALA A 30 -18.92 0.39 -8.37
C ALA A 30 -18.53 1.01 -7.02
N LEU A 31 -17.29 0.82 -6.57
CA LEU A 31 -16.78 1.44 -5.35
C LEU A 31 -16.75 2.97 -5.48
N ALA A 32 -16.22 3.49 -6.59
CA ALA A 32 -16.15 4.93 -6.85
C ALA A 32 -17.55 5.55 -6.97
N ARG A 33 -18.51 4.84 -7.56
CA ARG A 33 -19.90 5.29 -7.66
C ARG A 33 -20.56 5.41 -6.29
N ALA A 34 -20.40 4.40 -5.43
CA ALA A 34 -20.95 4.43 -4.07
C ALA A 34 -20.39 5.60 -3.24
N LEU A 35 -19.09 5.89 -3.37
CA LEU A 35 -18.48 7.04 -2.72
C LEU A 35 -18.99 8.37 -3.28
N LEU A 36 -19.14 8.47 -4.59
CA LEU A 36 -19.68 9.66 -5.25
C LEU A 36 -21.13 9.94 -4.81
N ASP A 37 -21.98 8.90 -4.71
CA ASP A 37 -23.36 9.02 -4.26
C ASP A 37 -23.46 9.47 -2.80
N LEU A 38 -22.46 9.14 -1.98
CA LEU A 38 -22.31 9.64 -0.62
C LEU A 38 -21.78 11.08 -0.56
N GLY A 39 -21.40 11.67 -1.70
CA GLY A 39 -20.80 12.99 -1.81
C GLY A 39 -19.31 13.01 -1.45
N GLY A 40 -18.69 11.85 -1.34
CA GLY A 40 -17.26 11.71 -1.07
C GLY A 40 -16.40 11.91 -2.31
N ASN A 41 -15.12 12.18 -2.08
CA ASN A 41 -14.09 12.25 -3.11
C ASN A 41 -13.05 11.16 -2.88
N LEU A 42 -12.68 10.47 -3.94
CA LEU A 42 -11.59 9.51 -3.91
C LEU A 42 -10.28 10.28 -4.09
N ASP A 43 -9.43 10.27 -3.05
CA ASP A 43 -8.16 11.00 -3.05
C ASP A 43 -7.04 10.13 -3.61
N ASP A 44 -7.00 8.86 -3.23
CA ASP A 44 -5.95 7.93 -3.67
C ASP A 44 -6.47 6.50 -3.75
N ILE A 45 -5.87 5.68 -4.60
CA ILE A 45 -6.19 4.27 -4.73
C ILE A 45 -4.98 3.43 -5.11
N SER A 46 -4.74 2.39 -4.32
CA SER A 46 -3.81 1.32 -4.68
C SER A 46 -4.59 0.02 -4.86
N MET A 47 -4.31 -0.71 -5.95
CA MET A 47 -4.95 -2.01 -6.20
C MET A 47 -3.97 -3.03 -6.76
N THR A 48 -4.21 -4.28 -6.44
CA THR A 48 -3.44 -5.39 -6.98
C THR A 48 -4.35 -6.57 -7.35
N ARG A 49 -3.84 -7.40 -8.27
CA ARG A 49 -4.44 -8.69 -8.61
C ARG A 49 -3.42 -9.78 -8.37
N LEU A 50 -3.76 -10.76 -7.57
CA LEU A 50 -2.89 -11.87 -7.23
C LEU A 50 -3.65 -13.20 -7.34
N HIS A 51 -3.22 -14.08 -8.26
CA HIS A 51 -3.84 -15.40 -8.48
C HIS A 51 -5.37 -15.37 -8.65
N GLY A 52 -5.90 -14.35 -9.34
CA GLY A 52 -7.34 -14.19 -9.57
C GLY A 52 -8.10 -13.54 -8.39
N ALA A 53 -7.41 -13.23 -7.30
CA ALA A 53 -7.91 -12.35 -6.26
C ALA A 53 -7.67 -10.88 -6.66
N PHE A 54 -8.59 -10.03 -6.24
CA PHE A 54 -8.53 -8.57 -6.28
C PHE A 54 -8.35 -8.06 -4.86
N ALA A 55 -7.49 -7.07 -4.68
CA ALA A 55 -7.39 -6.30 -3.46
C ALA A 55 -7.18 -4.82 -3.81
N ALA A 56 -7.87 -3.93 -3.10
CA ALA A 56 -7.67 -2.49 -3.23
C ALA A 56 -7.74 -1.82 -1.86
N MET A 57 -6.95 -0.75 -1.72
CA MET A 57 -7.07 0.24 -0.67
C MET A 57 -7.41 1.57 -1.32
N VAL A 58 -8.44 2.22 -0.81
CA VAL A 58 -8.96 3.51 -1.31
C VAL A 58 -8.96 4.49 -0.17
N ALA A 59 -8.23 5.59 -0.31
CA ALA A 59 -8.36 6.76 0.55
C ALA A 59 -9.44 7.67 -0.01
N ALA A 60 -10.46 7.97 0.80
CA ALA A 60 -11.55 8.82 0.38
C ALA A 60 -11.84 9.89 1.43
N ARG A 61 -12.10 11.09 0.96
CA ARG A 61 -12.54 12.23 1.76
C ARG A 61 -14.06 12.29 1.75
N LEU A 62 -14.66 12.26 2.94
CA LEU A 62 -16.10 12.27 3.09
C LEU A 62 -16.60 13.67 3.43
N PRO A 63 -17.87 14.01 3.10
CA PRO A 63 -18.50 15.25 3.54
C PRO A 63 -18.50 15.37 5.06
N SER A 64 -18.45 16.61 5.56
CA SER A 64 -18.56 16.89 6.99
C SER A 64 -19.84 16.30 7.57
N GLY A 65 -19.70 15.58 8.68
CA GLY A 65 -20.83 14.92 9.35
C GLY A 65 -21.14 13.52 8.84
N THR A 66 -20.49 13.05 7.76
CA THR A 66 -20.56 11.66 7.32
C THR A 66 -19.67 10.80 8.22
N THR A 67 -20.21 9.70 8.70
CA THR A 67 -19.50 8.78 9.59
C THR A 67 -18.90 7.59 8.83
N GLU A 68 -18.02 6.86 9.51
CA GLU A 68 -17.50 5.58 9.03
C GLU A 68 -18.63 4.57 8.77
N ASP A 69 -19.66 4.57 9.62
CA ASP A 69 -20.84 3.69 9.48
C ASP A 69 -21.69 4.06 8.25
N ASP A 70 -21.79 5.34 7.91
CA ASP A 70 -22.48 5.78 6.69
C ASP A 70 -21.72 5.29 5.45
N ALA A 71 -20.40 5.38 5.45
CA ALA A 71 -19.56 4.86 4.36
C ALA A 71 -19.68 3.34 4.24
N ARG A 72 -19.68 2.63 5.37
CA ARG A 72 -19.85 1.17 5.41
C ARG A 72 -21.24 0.77 4.87
N ALA A 73 -22.29 1.49 5.25
CA ALA A 73 -23.64 1.26 4.76
C ALA A 73 -23.77 1.51 3.25
N ALA A 74 -23.15 2.57 2.73
CA ALA A 74 -23.15 2.88 1.30
C ALA A 74 -22.40 1.83 0.46
N LEU A 75 -21.34 1.25 0.99
CA LEU A 75 -20.54 0.24 0.31
C LEU A 75 -21.09 -1.19 0.43
N ALA A 76 -21.97 -1.45 1.39
CA ALA A 76 -22.51 -2.79 1.62
C ALA A 76 -23.23 -3.41 0.41
N PRO A 77 -24.06 -2.69 -0.37
CA PRO A 77 -24.67 -3.24 -1.60
C PRO A 77 -23.62 -3.64 -2.64
N VAL A 78 -22.58 -2.81 -2.82
CA VAL A 78 -21.46 -3.10 -3.75
C VAL A 78 -20.68 -4.33 -3.29
N ALA A 79 -20.39 -4.43 -2.00
CA ALA A 79 -19.73 -5.59 -1.43
C ALA A 79 -20.48 -6.89 -1.71
N LEU A 80 -21.81 -6.86 -1.52
CA LEU A 80 -22.66 -8.02 -1.79
C LEU A 80 -22.72 -8.39 -3.27
N GLU A 81 -22.95 -7.41 -4.16
CA GLU A 81 -23.09 -7.62 -5.60
C GLU A 81 -21.79 -8.11 -6.23
N MET A 82 -20.68 -7.50 -5.85
CA MET A 82 -19.37 -7.84 -6.38
C MET A 82 -18.72 -9.04 -5.67
N GLY A 83 -19.24 -9.48 -4.53
CA GLY A 83 -18.69 -10.57 -3.72
C GLY A 83 -17.37 -10.16 -3.08
N LEU A 84 -17.34 -8.96 -2.49
CA LEU A 84 -16.17 -8.39 -1.81
C LEU A 84 -16.35 -8.43 -0.30
N THR A 85 -15.25 -8.60 0.40
CA THR A 85 -15.13 -8.19 1.80
C THR A 85 -14.64 -6.75 1.80
N VAL A 86 -15.42 -5.84 2.39
CA VAL A 86 -15.10 -4.42 2.47
C VAL A 86 -15.00 -4.02 3.94
N THR A 87 -13.92 -3.32 4.28
CA THR A 87 -13.74 -2.66 5.58
C THR A 87 -13.55 -1.17 5.38
N VAL A 88 -14.03 -0.39 6.33
CA VAL A 88 -13.89 1.08 6.35
C VAL A 88 -13.29 1.46 7.68
N GLN A 89 -12.28 2.32 7.67
CA GLN A 89 -11.61 2.82 8.86
C GLN A 89 -11.36 4.32 8.70
N SER A 90 -11.72 5.10 9.70
CA SER A 90 -11.33 6.50 9.76
C SER A 90 -9.84 6.58 10.11
N VAL A 91 -9.11 7.42 9.38
CA VAL A 91 -7.72 7.70 9.66
C VAL A 91 -7.58 9.16 10.12
N PRO A 92 -6.71 9.45 11.09
CA PRO A 92 -6.38 10.82 11.43
C PRO A 92 -5.85 11.54 10.18
N ASP A 93 -6.14 12.84 10.06
CA ASP A 93 -5.65 13.66 8.96
C ASP A 93 -4.13 13.50 8.82
N ALA A 94 -3.74 13.05 7.64
CA ALA A 94 -2.39 12.90 7.12
C ALA A 94 -1.24 12.76 8.13
N HIS A 95 -0.89 11.54 8.49
CA HIS A 95 0.53 11.26 8.66
C HIS A 95 1.11 11.25 7.24
N ALA A 96 1.90 12.27 6.91
CA ALA A 96 2.77 12.19 5.75
C ALA A 96 3.80 11.10 6.09
N ASP A 97 3.55 9.89 5.60
CA ASP A 97 4.56 8.83 5.67
C ASP A 97 5.81 9.34 4.98
N ALA A 98 6.97 9.03 5.54
CA ALA A 98 8.22 9.38 4.89
C ALA A 98 8.24 8.72 3.51
N PRO A 99 8.50 9.47 2.44
CA PRO A 99 8.57 8.89 1.10
C PRO A 99 9.70 7.87 1.05
N PRO A 100 9.61 6.86 0.17
CA PRO A 100 10.70 5.92 -0.04
C PRO A 100 11.95 6.66 -0.52
N ASP A 101 13.10 6.29 0.02
CA ASP A 101 14.42 6.84 -0.35
C ASP A 101 15.33 5.80 -0.99
N THR A 102 14.94 4.53 -0.89
CA THR A 102 15.77 3.40 -1.34
C THR A 102 14.93 2.37 -2.07
N LEU A 103 15.38 1.98 -3.27
CA LEU A 103 14.89 0.83 -4.01
C LEU A 103 15.81 -0.36 -3.78
N LEU A 104 15.25 -1.46 -3.27
CA LEU A 104 15.93 -2.73 -3.17
C LEU A 104 15.49 -3.65 -4.30
N THR A 105 16.45 -4.30 -4.95
CA THR A 105 16.20 -5.36 -5.93
C THR A 105 16.85 -6.64 -5.41
N VAL A 106 16.07 -7.70 -5.33
CA VAL A 106 16.55 -9.04 -4.96
C VAL A 106 16.38 -9.97 -6.14
N TYR A 107 17.42 -10.72 -6.47
CA TYR A 107 17.44 -11.62 -7.61
C TYR A 107 18.17 -12.92 -7.26
N GLY A 108 17.57 -14.06 -7.51
CA GLY A 108 18.22 -15.36 -7.24
C GLY A 108 17.29 -16.55 -7.39
N ALA A 109 17.74 -17.70 -6.89
CA ALA A 109 16.91 -18.90 -6.81
C ALA A 109 15.83 -18.71 -5.74
N ASP A 110 14.62 -19.20 -6.03
CA ASP A 110 13.53 -19.17 -5.04
C ASP A 110 13.78 -20.23 -3.95
N HIS A 111 13.72 -19.78 -2.70
CA HIS A 111 13.72 -20.68 -1.54
C HIS A 111 12.99 -20.04 -0.35
N PRO A 112 12.42 -20.87 0.55
CA PRO A 112 11.72 -20.36 1.72
C PRO A 112 12.61 -19.46 2.60
N GLY A 113 12.04 -18.37 3.09
CA GLY A 113 12.66 -17.49 4.08
C GLY A 113 13.30 -16.21 3.53
N ILE A 114 13.44 -16.04 2.22
CA ILE A 114 14.04 -14.82 1.62
C ILE A 114 13.32 -13.56 2.12
N VAL A 115 12.00 -13.50 1.97
CA VAL A 115 11.19 -12.33 2.37
C VAL A 115 11.35 -12.04 3.86
N HIS A 116 11.27 -13.09 4.70
CA HIS A 116 11.40 -12.93 6.15
C HIS A 116 12.77 -12.38 6.54
N ALA A 117 13.84 -12.94 5.99
CA ALA A 117 15.21 -12.55 6.34
C ALA A 117 15.50 -11.09 5.95
N ILE A 118 15.06 -10.67 4.75
CA ILE A 118 15.20 -9.28 4.29
C ILE A 118 14.37 -8.34 5.15
N ALA A 119 13.10 -8.65 5.38
CA ALA A 119 12.23 -7.82 6.21
C ALA A 119 12.75 -7.69 7.67
N ALA A 120 13.36 -8.75 8.22
CA ALA A 120 13.98 -8.71 9.54
C ALA A 120 15.19 -7.76 9.60
N VAL A 121 16.03 -7.75 8.57
CA VAL A 121 17.16 -6.80 8.49
C VAL A 121 16.65 -5.36 8.38
N LEU A 122 15.64 -5.12 7.53
CA LEU A 122 15.03 -3.80 7.38
C LEU A 122 14.44 -3.30 8.70
N ALA A 123 13.67 -4.16 9.37
CA ALA A 123 13.06 -3.83 10.67
C ALA A 123 14.12 -3.54 11.74
N ALA A 124 15.21 -4.31 11.80
CA ALA A 124 16.30 -4.09 12.74
C ALA A 124 17.03 -2.75 12.49
N ALA A 125 17.08 -2.31 11.24
CA ALA A 125 17.61 -1.00 10.85
C ALA A 125 16.63 0.16 11.06
N GLY A 126 15.38 -0.11 11.49
CA GLY A 126 14.32 0.90 11.61
C GLY A 126 13.79 1.39 10.28
N ALA A 127 14.08 0.69 9.19
CA ALA A 127 13.61 1.03 7.85
C ALA A 127 12.20 0.45 7.60
N ASN A 128 11.34 1.25 6.98
CA ASN A 128 9.96 0.86 6.64
C ASN A 128 9.85 0.43 5.18
N ILE A 129 9.20 -0.71 4.93
CA ILE A 129 8.85 -1.14 3.58
C ILE A 129 7.56 -0.40 3.18
N THR A 130 7.63 0.42 2.15
CA THR A 130 6.50 1.21 1.64
C THR A 130 5.78 0.53 0.49
N ASP A 131 6.53 -0.24 -0.33
CA ASP A 131 5.97 -1.08 -1.39
C ASP A 131 6.80 -2.35 -1.57
N MET A 132 6.16 -3.45 -2.00
CA MET A 132 6.82 -4.71 -2.30
C MET A 132 6.10 -5.47 -3.42
N ASP A 133 6.83 -5.75 -4.49
CA ASP A 133 6.38 -6.64 -5.57
C ASP A 133 7.33 -7.83 -5.71
N THR A 134 6.76 -9.02 -5.85
CA THR A 134 7.52 -10.25 -6.01
C THR A 134 7.05 -11.02 -7.23
N ARG A 135 7.99 -11.55 -8.02
CA ARG A 135 7.69 -12.33 -9.22
C ARG A 135 8.59 -13.54 -9.33
N LEU A 136 7.99 -14.66 -9.64
CA LEU A 136 8.72 -15.82 -10.09
C LEU A 136 8.77 -15.77 -11.62
N THR A 137 9.95 -15.77 -12.19
CA THR A 137 10.21 -15.69 -13.64
C THR A 137 11.17 -16.79 -14.05
N GLY A 138 11.60 -16.83 -15.31
CA GLY A 138 12.47 -17.87 -15.84
C GLY A 138 11.70 -19.07 -16.37
N SER A 139 12.38 -20.20 -16.54
CA SER A 139 11.76 -21.45 -16.98
C SER A 139 11.37 -22.34 -15.80
N PRO A 140 10.43 -23.28 -15.96
CA PRO A 140 10.10 -24.24 -14.91
C PRO A 140 11.30 -25.05 -14.40
N ALA A 141 12.33 -25.24 -15.24
CA ALA A 141 13.56 -25.95 -14.86
C ALA A 141 14.59 -25.04 -14.16
N SER A 142 14.44 -23.72 -14.27
CA SER A 142 15.34 -22.75 -13.65
C SER A 142 14.51 -21.51 -13.28
N PRO A 143 13.68 -21.60 -12.22
CA PRO A 143 12.89 -20.49 -11.76
C PRO A 143 13.83 -19.45 -11.13
N VAL A 144 13.50 -18.19 -11.40
CA VAL A 144 14.23 -17.04 -10.86
C VAL A 144 13.23 -16.21 -10.05
N TYR A 145 13.58 -15.98 -8.81
CA TYR A 145 12.84 -15.09 -7.93
C TYR A 145 13.35 -13.66 -8.09
N VAL A 146 12.43 -12.75 -8.31
CA VAL A 146 12.71 -11.31 -8.37
C VAL A 146 11.81 -10.63 -7.36
N MET A 147 12.39 -9.78 -6.50
CA MET A 147 11.65 -8.97 -5.56
C MET A 147 12.14 -7.53 -5.67
N LEU A 148 11.19 -6.61 -5.73
CA LEU A 148 11.40 -5.16 -5.70
C LEU A 148 10.77 -4.64 -4.41
N LEU A 149 11.50 -3.83 -3.66
CA LEU A 149 10.98 -3.17 -2.46
C LEU A 149 11.35 -1.69 -2.53
N GLU A 150 10.37 -0.86 -2.20
CA GLU A 150 10.62 0.53 -1.84
C GLU A 150 10.70 0.64 -0.33
N VAL A 151 11.70 1.35 0.15
CA VAL A 151 12.01 1.45 1.57
C VAL A 151 12.22 2.90 1.95
N ALA A 152 11.62 3.31 3.06
CA ALA A 152 11.85 4.60 3.70
C ALA A 152 12.83 4.43 4.87
N ALA A 153 13.65 5.45 5.12
CA ALA A 153 14.70 5.46 6.13
C ALA A 153 15.82 4.42 5.89
N GLY A 154 16.14 4.18 4.59
CA GLY A 154 17.31 3.40 4.20
C GLY A 154 18.62 4.10 4.58
N GLY A 155 19.67 3.31 4.85
CA GLY A 155 20.99 3.84 5.22
C GLY A 155 22.12 2.92 4.80
N ALA A 156 23.36 3.41 4.91
CA ALA A 156 24.56 2.66 4.51
C ALA A 156 24.73 1.35 5.30
N GLU A 157 24.50 1.36 6.61
CA GLU A 157 24.58 0.17 7.46
C GLU A 157 23.58 -0.91 7.06
N MET A 158 22.37 -0.49 6.67
CA MET A 158 21.34 -1.39 6.12
C MET A 158 21.84 -2.05 4.84
N ALA A 159 22.44 -1.27 3.93
CA ALA A 159 22.95 -1.79 2.66
C ALA A 159 24.05 -2.83 2.85
N GLU A 160 24.95 -2.63 3.81
CA GLU A 160 25.99 -3.61 4.16
C GLU A 160 25.39 -4.90 4.72
N SER A 161 24.48 -4.80 5.66
CA SER A 161 23.76 -5.94 6.26
C SER A 161 22.98 -6.75 5.21
N LEU A 162 22.33 -6.08 4.27
CA LEU A 162 21.62 -6.72 3.16
C LEU A 162 22.58 -7.41 2.18
N ALA A 163 23.75 -6.82 1.90
CA ALA A 163 24.75 -7.45 1.05
C ALA A 163 25.35 -8.71 1.69
N GLU A 164 25.55 -8.72 3.01
CA GLU A 164 25.97 -9.90 3.74
C GLU A 164 24.90 -10.99 3.76
N LEU A 165 23.65 -10.59 4.03
CA LEU A 165 22.50 -11.49 3.95
C LEU A 165 22.37 -12.13 2.56
N GLY A 166 22.53 -11.34 1.48
CA GLY A 166 22.48 -11.84 0.11
C GLY A 166 23.50 -12.94 -0.15
N ARG A 167 24.73 -12.76 0.34
CA ARG A 167 25.78 -13.80 0.25
C ARG A 167 25.38 -15.07 1.00
N SER A 168 24.78 -14.95 2.20
CA SER A 168 24.37 -16.10 3.02
C SER A 168 23.21 -16.87 2.41
N LEU A 169 22.29 -16.16 1.73
CA LEU A 169 21.11 -16.73 1.07
C LEU A 169 21.37 -17.18 -0.38
N GLY A 170 22.52 -16.83 -0.96
CA GLY A 170 22.81 -17.12 -2.36
C GLY A 170 21.94 -16.31 -3.34
N VAL A 171 21.52 -15.11 -2.95
CA VAL A 171 20.77 -14.17 -3.78
C VAL A 171 21.57 -12.85 -3.94
N ASP A 172 21.35 -12.17 -5.07
CA ASP A 172 21.91 -10.83 -5.30
C ASP A 172 20.92 -9.79 -4.76
N ILE A 173 21.36 -8.99 -3.78
CA ILE A 173 20.59 -7.89 -3.21
C ILE A 173 21.29 -6.59 -3.56
N ARG A 174 20.59 -5.69 -4.23
CA ARG A 174 21.08 -4.37 -4.62
C ARG A 174 20.21 -3.29 -4.03
N ALA A 175 20.84 -2.32 -3.37
CA ALA A 175 20.22 -1.10 -2.90
C ALA A 175 20.60 0.06 -3.82
N ARG A 176 19.62 0.86 -4.22
CA ARG A 176 19.79 2.08 -4.99
C ARG A 176 18.99 3.20 -4.33
N ALA A 177 19.61 4.36 -4.16
CA ALA A 177 18.88 5.54 -3.74
C ALA A 177 17.82 5.95 -4.78
N LEU A 178 16.64 6.32 -4.31
CA LEU A 178 15.61 6.96 -5.10
C LEU A 178 15.82 8.47 -5.04
N ASP A 179 15.93 9.11 -6.19
CA ASP A 179 16.00 10.56 -6.27
C ASP A 179 14.60 11.13 -6.01
N ALA A 180 14.49 12.05 -5.06
CA ALA A 180 13.21 12.67 -4.65
C ALA A 180 12.52 13.51 -5.76
N GLU A 181 13.15 13.69 -6.92
CA GLU A 181 12.60 14.43 -8.07
C GLU A 181 11.87 13.55 -9.11
N ALA A 182 11.74 12.24 -8.86
CA ALA A 182 11.19 11.30 -9.85
C ALA A 182 9.80 10.74 -9.49
N LEU A 183 9.12 11.32 -8.50
CA LEU A 183 7.78 10.89 -8.05
C LEU A 183 6.72 11.94 -8.31
#